data_3fe04558cae8f6319c6f06de9fd5819f
#
_entry.id   3fe04558cae8f6319c6f06de9fd5819f
#
_cell.length_a   1.000
_cell.length_b   1.000
_cell.length_c   1.000
_cell.angle_alpha   90.00
_cell.angle_beta   90.00
_cell.angle_gamma   90.00
#
_symmetry.space_group_name_H-M   'P 1'
#
loop_
_entity.id
_entity.type
_entity.pdbx_description
1 polymer ?
#
loop_
_entity_poly.entity_id
_entity_poly.type
_entity_poly.pdbx_seq_one_letter_code
_entity_poly.pdbx_strand_id
1 'polypeptide(L)'
;DRLAVLAGLYPIDSEFFTVDSAGVFIGPQYGTPADLALTRGPSIFNNSAFGLRAKWNIAKTVYAMGAVLDGIPNDPARPKRTAIRFAKGDGSFSIGEIGWLPEAENDKFKGHAKAALGLWGYSSKVNDQRDTDAGGNPLLRYQRGGYVLGERTLLRLGGVEEHFVSGFARYTWGDGDSTAVKNSLNLGLHLKGPLASRP
;
A
#
# COMPACT_ATOMS: atom_id res chain seq x y z
N ASP A 1 -11.30 7.53 18.75
CA ASP A 1 -12.32 6.59 18.24
C ASP A 1 -11.70 5.23 18.00
N ARG A 2 -12.43 4.16 18.41
CA ARG A 2 -11.94 2.79 18.19
C ARG A 2 -12.19 2.28 16.77
N LEU A 3 -13.22 2.79 16.10
CA LEU A 3 -13.61 2.37 14.76
C LEU A 3 -13.85 3.61 13.89
N ALA A 4 -13.26 3.62 12.70
CA ALA A 4 -13.49 4.63 11.68
C ALA A 4 -13.90 3.96 10.37
N VAL A 5 -14.98 4.41 9.76
CA VAL A 5 -15.50 3.91 8.49
C VAL A 5 -15.50 5.05 7.47
N LEU A 6 -15.09 4.77 6.25
CA LEU A 6 -15.09 5.68 5.13
C LEU A 6 -15.79 5.02 3.94
N ALA A 7 -16.65 5.77 3.26
CA ALA A 7 -17.30 5.38 2.01
C ALA A 7 -17.12 6.48 0.98
N GLY A 8 -16.68 6.14 -0.23
CA GLY A 8 -16.47 7.12 -1.29
C GLY A 8 -15.39 6.72 -2.28
N LEU A 9 -14.93 7.69 -3.08
CA LEU A 9 -13.74 7.53 -3.91
C LEU A 9 -12.51 7.54 -3.02
N TYR A 10 -11.81 6.42 -2.97
CA TYR A 10 -10.77 6.17 -1.98
C TYR A 10 -9.50 5.58 -2.61
N PRO A 11 -8.38 6.32 -2.64
CA PRO A 11 -7.10 5.80 -3.06
C PRO A 11 -6.45 5.01 -1.91
N ILE A 12 -6.18 3.73 -2.13
CA ILE A 12 -5.64 2.84 -1.08
C ILE A 12 -4.23 3.21 -0.64
N ASP A 13 -3.45 3.84 -1.50
CA ASP A 13 -2.08 4.31 -1.21
C ASP A 13 -2.02 5.49 -0.24
N SER A 14 -3.17 6.01 0.18
CA SER A 14 -3.25 7.01 1.25
C SER A 14 -3.08 6.44 2.66
N GLU A 15 -3.33 5.14 2.86
CA GLU A 15 -3.29 4.52 4.20
C GLU A 15 -2.63 3.14 4.20
N PHE A 16 -2.85 2.29 3.14
CA PHE A 16 -2.28 0.95 3.06
C PHE A 16 -0.83 1.00 2.59
N PHE A 17 -0.03 0.02 3.00
CA PHE A 17 1.40 -0.14 2.65
C PHE A 17 2.25 1.13 2.79
N THR A 18 1.77 2.12 3.49
CA THR A 18 2.47 3.40 3.68
C THR A 18 3.67 3.24 4.60
N VAL A 19 4.76 3.91 4.21
CA VAL A 19 6.01 4.03 4.96
C VAL A 19 6.36 5.51 5.00
N ASP A 20 6.28 6.14 6.16
CA ASP A 20 6.47 7.59 6.30
C ASP A 20 7.89 8.02 5.91
N SER A 21 8.89 7.23 6.29
CA SER A 21 10.28 7.46 5.94
C SER A 21 10.56 7.35 4.43
N ALA A 22 9.67 6.69 3.68
CA ALA A 22 9.79 6.56 2.23
C ALA A 22 9.21 7.76 1.47
N GLY A 23 8.39 8.59 2.12
CA GLY A 23 7.72 9.75 1.50
C GLY A 23 8.65 10.85 0.98
N VAL A 24 9.93 10.81 1.35
CA VAL A 24 10.96 11.76 0.84
C VAL A 24 11.60 11.31 -0.48
N PHE A 25 11.34 10.08 -0.90
CA PHE A 25 11.92 9.52 -2.13
C PHE A 25 11.00 9.79 -3.34
N ILE A 26 11.58 10.18 -4.46
CA ILE A 26 10.86 10.58 -5.68
C ILE A 26 10.37 9.36 -6.49
N GLY A 27 10.99 8.19 -6.32
CA GLY A 27 10.67 7.00 -7.10
C GLY A 27 9.24 6.47 -6.81
N PRO A 28 8.42 6.19 -7.84
CA PRO A 28 7.04 5.75 -7.67
C PRO A 28 6.91 4.44 -6.88
N GLN A 29 7.92 3.59 -6.91
CA GLN A 29 7.98 2.34 -6.15
C GLN A 29 8.01 2.53 -4.63
N TYR A 30 8.35 3.73 -4.14
CA TYR A 30 8.31 4.05 -2.71
C TYR A 30 6.88 4.40 -2.23
N GLY A 31 6.02 4.80 -3.14
CA GLY A 31 4.56 4.87 -2.92
C GLY A 31 3.91 3.50 -3.06
N THR A 32 3.18 3.26 -4.16
CA THR A 32 2.54 1.97 -4.43
C THR A 32 3.57 0.93 -4.89
N PRO A 33 3.60 -0.27 -4.27
CA PRO A 33 4.49 -1.35 -4.71
C PRO A 33 4.25 -1.76 -6.16
N ALA A 34 5.32 -2.09 -6.89
CA ALA A 34 5.26 -2.37 -8.32
C ALA A 34 4.41 -3.60 -8.68
N ASP A 35 4.43 -4.64 -7.84
CA ASP A 35 3.62 -5.85 -8.00
C ASP A 35 2.12 -5.56 -7.91
N LEU A 36 1.70 -4.59 -7.09
CA LEU A 36 0.32 -4.12 -6.99
C LEU A 36 0.00 -3.08 -8.07
N ALA A 37 0.88 -2.11 -8.31
CA ALA A 37 0.65 -1.03 -9.27
C ALA A 37 0.47 -1.53 -10.71
N LEU A 38 1.13 -2.64 -11.08
CA LEU A 38 1.10 -3.26 -12.39
C LEU A 38 0.01 -4.32 -12.55
N THR A 39 -0.95 -4.39 -11.62
CA THR A 39 -2.15 -5.21 -11.75
C THR A 39 -3.17 -4.58 -12.72
N ARG A 40 -4.38 -5.08 -12.77
CA ARG A 40 -5.45 -4.59 -13.66
C ARG A 40 -5.93 -3.15 -13.40
N GLY A 41 -5.31 -2.43 -12.47
CA GLY A 41 -5.59 -1.04 -12.11
C GLY A 41 -6.10 -0.90 -10.68
N PRO A 42 -5.22 -0.85 -9.68
CA PRO A 42 -5.62 -0.59 -8.30
C PRO A 42 -6.12 0.85 -8.15
N SER A 43 -6.97 1.04 -7.14
CA SER A 43 -7.41 2.38 -6.72
C SER A 43 -6.28 3.10 -5.99
N ILE A 44 -5.47 3.85 -6.73
CA ILE A 44 -4.34 4.62 -6.22
C ILE A 44 -4.43 6.07 -6.70
N PHE A 45 -3.64 6.96 -6.11
CA PHE A 45 -3.52 8.34 -6.61
C PHE A 45 -3.02 8.28 -8.06
N ASN A 46 -3.66 8.88 -8.92
CA ASN A 46 -4.69 9.86 -9.18
C ASN A 46 -5.98 9.24 -9.78
N ASN A 47 -6.17 7.95 -9.63
CA ASN A 47 -7.26 7.19 -10.24
C ASN A 47 -7.97 6.35 -9.17
N SER A 48 -8.93 6.94 -8.47
CA SER A 48 -9.60 6.33 -7.32
C SER A 48 -10.90 5.62 -7.71
N ALA A 49 -11.11 4.44 -7.15
CA ALA A 49 -12.35 3.69 -7.23
C ALA A 49 -13.28 4.03 -6.05
N PHE A 50 -14.58 3.81 -6.24
CA PHE A 50 -15.53 3.87 -5.14
C PHE A 50 -15.37 2.62 -4.27
N GLY A 51 -15.39 2.80 -2.94
CA GLY A 51 -15.27 1.72 -1.99
C GLY A 51 -15.65 2.07 -0.56
N LEU A 52 -15.49 1.07 0.28
CA LEU A 52 -15.66 1.13 1.72
C LEU A 52 -14.36 0.76 2.40
N ARG A 53 -13.96 1.53 3.40
CA ARG A 53 -12.82 1.22 4.27
C ARG A 53 -13.27 1.26 5.73
N ALA A 54 -12.86 0.25 6.52
CA ALA A 54 -12.98 0.22 7.96
C ALA A 54 -11.59 0.14 8.60
N LYS A 55 -11.34 0.95 9.62
CA LYS A 55 -10.12 0.91 10.44
C LYS A 55 -10.52 0.76 11.89
N TRP A 56 -9.97 -0.23 12.56
CA TRP A 56 -10.23 -0.55 13.95
C TRP A 56 -8.94 -0.50 14.76
N ASN A 57 -8.87 0.37 15.75
CA ASN A 57 -7.81 0.40 16.75
C ASN A 57 -8.12 -0.67 17.81
N ILE A 58 -7.52 -1.85 17.65
CA ILE A 58 -7.72 -3.02 18.53
C ILE A 58 -7.16 -2.70 19.92
N ALA A 59 -5.98 -2.10 19.95
CA ALA A 59 -5.30 -1.62 21.15
C ALA A 59 -4.65 -0.26 20.87
N LYS A 60 -4.04 0.36 21.89
CA LYS A 60 -3.31 1.63 21.72
C LYS A 60 -2.22 1.58 20.65
N THR A 61 -1.60 0.40 20.50
CA THR A 61 -0.46 0.19 19.62
C THR A 61 -0.76 -0.75 18.44
N VAL A 62 -1.99 -1.25 18.31
CA VAL A 62 -2.35 -2.24 17.28
C VAL A 62 -3.62 -1.80 16.57
N TYR A 63 -3.57 -1.77 15.24
CA TYR A 63 -4.74 -1.54 14.40
C TYR A 63 -4.94 -2.67 13.40
N ALA A 64 -6.17 -2.82 12.96
CA ALA A 64 -6.52 -3.56 11.75
C ALA A 64 -7.31 -2.64 10.84
N MET A 65 -7.09 -2.73 9.55
CA MET A 65 -7.92 -2.03 8.56
C MET A 65 -8.16 -2.90 7.34
N GLY A 66 -9.28 -2.66 6.69
CA GLY A 66 -9.66 -3.35 5.47
C GLY A 66 -10.47 -2.45 4.57
N ALA A 67 -10.36 -2.69 3.27
CA ALA A 67 -11.15 -1.98 2.27
C ALA A 67 -11.64 -2.94 1.18
N VAL A 68 -12.84 -2.64 0.66
CA VAL A 68 -13.39 -3.27 -0.53
C VAL A 68 -13.79 -2.16 -1.50
N LEU A 69 -13.26 -2.23 -2.71
CA LEU A 69 -13.43 -1.21 -3.75
C LEU A 69 -13.90 -1.87 -5.06
N ASP A 70 -14.41 -1.06 -5.97
CA ASP A 70 -14.60 -1.50 -7.34
C ASP A 70 -13.24 -1.97 -7.93
N GLY A 71 -13.28 -3.04 -8.71
CA GLY A 71 -12.09 -3.68 -9.26
C GLY A 71 -11.40 -2.88 -10.37
N ILE A 72 -12.12 -1.89 -10.95
CA ILE A 72 -11.58 -0.98 -11.98
C ILE A 72 -11.95 0.46 -11.59
N PRO A 73 -10.97 1.31 -11.28
CA PRO A 73 -11.26 2.71 -10.97
C PRO A 73 -11.72 3.48 -12.21
N ASN A 74 -12.66 4.40 -12.03
CA ASN A 74 -13.21 5.27 -13.06
C ASN A 74 -13.88 4.51 -14.23
N ASP A 75 -14.00 5.19 -15.36
CA ASP A 75 -14.45 4.64 -16.63
C ASP A 75 -13.27 4.61 -17.63
N PRO A 76 -12.71 3.42 -17.95
CA PRO A 76 -11.60 3.31 -18.91
C PRO A 76 -11.91 3.92 -20.29
N ALA A 77 -13.18 3.97 -20.69
CA ALA A 77 -13.59 4.62 -21.95
C ALA A 77 -13.54 6.16 -21.86
N ARG A 78 -13.46 6.72 -20.64
CA ARG A 78 -13.46 8.17 -20.38
C ARG A 78 -12.40 8.55 -19.35
N PRO A 79 -11.11 8.29 -19.58
CA PRO A 79 -10.05 8.36 -18.57
C PRO A 79 -9.80 9.77 -18.00
N LYS A 80 -10.32 10.81 -18.67
CA LYS A 80 -10.18 12.21 -18.23
C LYS A 80 -11.30 12.68 -17.30
N ARG A 81 -12.24 11.80 -16.94
CA ARG A 81 -13.39 12.15 -16.08
C ARG A 81 -13.38 11.24 -14.85
N THR A 82 -13.56 11.82 -13.68
CA THR A 82 -13.89 11.06 -12.48
C THR A 82 -15.30 10.49 -12.63
N ALA A 83 -15.45 9.19 -12.52
CA ALA A 83 -16.72 8.50 -12.64
C ALA A 83 -16.81 7.36 -11.61
N ILE A 84 -18.00 7.18 -11.07
CA ILE A 84 -18.34 5.95 -10.33
C ILE A 84 -19.09 5.05 -11.30
N ARG A 85 -18.47 3.93 -11.67
CA ARG A 85 -19.04 2.99 -12.62
C ARG A 85 -18.83 1.56 -12.11
N PHE A 86 -19.88 0.83 -11.98
CA PHE A 86 -19.85 -0.60 -11.64
C PHE A 86 -20.23 -1.40 -12.90
N ALA A 87 -19.25 -1.88 -13.63
CA ALA A 87 -19.51 -2.65 -14.83
C ALA A 87 -19.42 -4.16 -14.56
N LYS A 88 -20.22 -4.93 -15.31
CA LYS A 88 -20.15 -6.39 -15.28
C LYS A 88 -18.74 -6.84 -15.70
N GLY A 89 -18.07 -7.58 -14.84
CA GLY A 89 -16.70 -8.08 -15.07
C GLY A 89 -15.59 -7.24 -14.43
N ASP A 90 -15.88 -6.04 -13.92
CA ASP A 90 -14.90 -5.25 -13.15
C ASP A 90 -14.52 -6.01 -11.87
N GLY A 91 -15.48 -6.68 -11.24
CA GLY A 91 -15.27 -7.37 -9.97
C GLY A 91 -15.01 -6.40 -8.83
N SER A 92 -14.38 -6.89 -7.77
CA SER A 92 -13.97 -6.08 -6.63
C SER A 92 -12.48 -6.26 -6.34
N PHE A 93 -11.89 -5.23 -5.78
CA PHE A 93 -10.59 -5.27 -5.13
C PHE A 93 -10.78 -5.26 -3.62
N SER A 94 -10.06 -6.11 -2.92
CA SER A 94 -10.07 -6.18 -1.45
C SER A 94 -8.64 -6.11 -0.92
N ILE A 95 -8.45 -5.39 0.17
CA ILE A 95 -7.18 -5.27 0.87
C ILE A 95 -7.41 -5.25 2.37
N GLY A 96 -6.54 -5.92 3.12
CA GLY A 96 -6.53 -5.89 4.58
C GLY A 96 -5.13 -5.71 5.11
N GLU A 97 -4.98 -4.97 6.21
CA GLU A 97 -3.72 -4.71 6.87
C GLU A 97 -3.90 -4.81 8.38
N ILE A 98 -2.96 -5.46 9.05
CA ILE A 98 -2.77 -5.36 10.49
C ILE A 98 -1.42 -4.68 10.73
N GLY A 99 -1.41 -3.71 11.64
CA GLY A 99 -0.21 -2.94 11.94
C GLY A 99 0.00 -2.72 13.43
N TRP A 100 1.25 -2.55 13.75
CA TRP A 100 1.75 -2.22 15.08
C TRP A 100 2.44 -0.86 15.04
N LEU A 101 1.98 0.04 15.92
CA LEU A 101 2.47 1.41 16.10
C LEU A 101 2.80 1.59 17.57
N PRO A 102 4.04 1.31 18.01
CA PRO A 102 4.42 1.48 19.41
C PRO A 102 4.36 2.97 19.81
N GLU A 103 4.03 3.22 21.08
CA GLU A 103 4.06 4.56 21.63
C GLU A 103 5.50 5.08 21.64
N ALA A 104 5.73 6.26 21.07
CA ALA A 104 7.06 6.84 20.95
C ALA A 104 7.76 7.06 22.30
N GLU A 105 6.99 7.30 23.38
CA GLU A 105 7.50 7.50 24.73
C GLU A 105 8.12 6.22 25.33
N ASN A 106 7.63 5.05 24.94
CA ASN A 106 8.09 3.75 25.39
C ASN A 106 9.20 3.15 24.51
N ASP A 107 9.53 3.81 23.40
CA ASP A 107 10.62 3.36 22.54
C ASP A 107 11.98 3.86 23.05
N LYS A 108 12.97 2.97 23.04
CA LYS A 108 14.38 3.26 23.41
C LYS A 108 14.92 4.50 22.67
N PHE A 109 14.46 4.74 21.46
CA PHE A 109 14.87 5.86 20.62
C PHE A 109 13.87 7.02 20.64
N LYS A 110 12.79 6.93 21.44
CA LYS A 110 11.72 7.95 21.55
C LYS A 110 11.28 8.49 20.19
N GLY A 111 11.15 7.60 19.20
CA GLY A 111 10.89 7.95 17.83
C GLY A 111 9.78 7.15 17.20
N HIS A 112 9.47 7.48 15.96
CA HIS A 112 8.47 6.77 15.18
C HIS A 112 8.93 5.33 14.90
N ALA A 113 8.00 4.38 15.05
CA ALA A 113 8.17 3.02 14.56
C ALA A 113 6.82 2.50 14.02
N LYS A 114 6.87 1.66 13.01
CA LYS A 114 5.72 0.96 12.43
C LYS A 114 6.15 -0.41 11.94
N ALA A 115 5.30 -1.41 12.12
CA ALA A 115 5.39 -2.67 11.40
C ALA A 115 3.99 -3.05 10.94
N ALA A 116 3.85 -3.57 9.72
CA ALA A 116 2.57 -4.00 9.20
C ALA A 116 2.70 -5.19 8.26
N LEU A 117 1.62 -5.96 8.20
CA LEU A 117 1.39 -7.05 7.26
C LEU A 117 0.06 -6.79 6.55
N GLY A 118 0.05 -6.85 5.23
CA GLY A 118 -1.16 -6.71 4.44
C GLY A 118 -1.28 -7.76 3.35
N LEU A 119 -2.54 -8.07 3.01
CA LEU A 119 -2.91 -8.96 1.91
C LEU A 119 -3.93 -8.28 1.01
N TRP A 120 -3.87 -8.54 -0.27
CA TRP A 120 -4.81 -7.99 -1.25
C TRP A 120 -5.19 -8.99 -2.33
N GLY A 121 -6.31 -8.74 -3.01
CA GLY A 121 -6.73 -9.56 -4.14
C GLY A 121 -7.92 -9.00 -4.91
N TYR A 122 -8.05 -9.44 -6.16
CA TYR A 122 -9.17 -9.15 -7.03
C TYR A 122 -10.13 -10.34 -7.12
N SER A 123 -11.43 -10.08 -7.19
CA SER A 123 -12.45 -11.10 -7.35
C SER A 123 -12.63 -11.57 -8.80
N SER A 124 -12.15 -10.81 -9.77
CA SER A 124 -12.17 -11.16 -11.18
C SER A 124 -10.81 -11.67 -11.67
N LYS A 125 -10.86 -12.56 -12.66
CA LYS A 125 -9.67 -13.16 -13.27
C LYS A 125 -9.13 -12.28 -14.40
N VAL A 126 -7.83 -12.41 -14.66
CA VAL A 126 -7.12 -11.86 -15.81
C VAL A 126 -6.38 -12.95 -16.55
N ASN A 127 -5.92 -12.67 -17.75
CA ASN A 127 -5.09 -13.57 -18.51
C ASN A 127 -3.73 -13.79 -17.83
N ASP A 128 -3.34 -15.04 -17.75
CA ASP A 128 -1.98 -15.44 -17.41
C ASP A 128 -1.02 -14.91 -18.48
N GLN A 129 0.14 -14.40 -18.05
CA GLN A 129 1.15 -13.85 -18.95
C GLN A 129 2.17 -14.89 -19.43
N ARG A 130 2.10 -16.11 -18.92
CA ARG A 130 3.10 -17.17 -19.15
C ARG A 130 2.48 -18.45 -19.67
N ASP A 131 1.39 -18.89 -19.05
CA ASP A 131 0.79 -20.19 -19.29
C ASP A 131 -0.43 -20.09 -20.20
N THR A 132 -0.57 -21.07 -21.10
CA THR A 132 -1.70 -21.21 -22.00
C THR A 132 -2.35 -22.58 -21.81
N ASP A 133 -3.60 -22.71 -22.25
CA ASP A 133 -4.29 -23.99 -22.38
C ASP A 133 -3.81 -24.79 -23.62
N ALA A 134 -4.33 -26.00 -23.81
CA ALA A 134 -4.01 -26.83 -24.97
C ALA A 134 -4.39 -26.18 -26.33
N GLY A 135 -5.25 -25.20 -26.34
CA GLY A 135 -5.66 -24.42 -27.52
C GLY A 135 -4.82 -23.16 -27.75
N GLY A 136 -3.81 -22.89 -26.89
CA GLY A 136 -2.98 -21.69 -26.97
C GLY A 136 -3.60 -20.43 -26.38
N ASN A 137 -4.76 -20.53 -25.68
CA ASN A 137 -5.37 -19.39 -25.03
C ASN A 137 -4.76 -19.18 -23.64
N PRO A 138 -4.53 -17.94 -23.19
CA PRO A 138 -4.03 -17.66 -21.84
C PRO A 138 -4.92 -18.26 -20.76
N LEU A 139 -4.33 -18.87 -19.76
CA LEU A 139 -5.07 -19.33 -18.57
C LEU A 139 -5.63 -18.12 -17.81
N LEU A 140 -6.69 -18.33 -17.05
CA LEU A 140 -7.31 -17.28 -16.26
C LEU A 140 -6.89 -17.39 -14.79
N ARG A 141 -6.27 -16.34 -14.25
CA ARG A 141 -5.75 -16.26 -12.87
C ARG A 141 -6.40 -15.13 -12.07
N TYR A 142 -6.50 -15.34 -10.76
CA TYR A 142 -6.81 -14.26 -9.83
C TYR A 142 -5.53 -13.51 -9.46
N GLN A 143 -5.55 -12.20 -9.58
CA GLN A 143 -4.46 -11.36 -9.06
C GLN A 143 -4.59 -11.23 -7.54
N ARG A 144 -3.54 -11.59 -6.83
CA ARG A 144 -3.46 -11.53 -5.37
C ARG A 144 -2.02 -11.39 -4.92
N GLY A 145 -1.84 -10.85 -3.75
CA GLY A 145 -0.52 -10.66 -3.18
C GLY A 145 -0.57 -10.13 -1.76
N GLY A 146 0.55 -9.64 -1.31
CA GLY A 146 0.67 -9.09 0.03
C GLY A 146 1.97 -8.33 0.22
N TYR A 147 2.15 -7.83 1.43
CA TYR A 147 3.35 -7.10 1.81
C TYR A 147 3.62 -7.24 3.31
N VAL A 148 4.88 -7.10 3.65
CA VAL A 148 5.34 -6.83 5.00
C VAL A 148 6.20 -5.58 4.96
N LEU A 149 6.03 -4.71 5.93
CA LEU A 149 6.81 -3.49 6.05
C LEU A 149 7.19 -3.21 7.50
N GLY A 150 8.27 -2.47 7.63
CA GLY A 150 8.71 -1.93 8.90
C GLY A 150 9.50 -0.66 8.69
N GLU A 151 9.32 0.29 9.58
CA GLU A 151 10.13 1.51 9.68
C GLU A 151 10.36 1.89 11.12
N ARG A 152 11.44 2.60 11.35
CA ARG A 152 11.83 3.00 12.69
C ARG A 152 12.83 4.15 12.70
N THR A 153 12.73 5.02 13.69
CA THR A 153 13.82 5.93 14.07
C THR A 153 14.99 5.10 14.61
N LEU A 154 16.15 5.21 13.97
CA LEU A 154 17.37 4.47 14.31
C LEU A 154 18.29 5.27 15.23
N LEU A 155 18.35 6.59 15.03
CA LEU A 155 19.26 7.47 15.76
C LEU A 155 18.68 8.88 15.83
N ARG A 156 18.81 9.54 16.99
CA ARG A 156 18.57 10.98 17.15
C ARG A 156 19.90 11.72 17.18
N LEU A 157 19.94 12.86 16.53
CA LEU A 157 21.15 13.66 16.37
C LEU A 157 21.08 14.90 17.28
N GLY A 158 22.13 15.14 18.07
CA GLY A 158 22.32 16.37 18.82
C GLY A 158 21.27 16.71 19.88
N GLY A 159 20.48 15.74 20.35
CA GLY A 159 19.44 15.96 21.37
C GLY A 159 18.24 16.80 20.91
N VAL A 160 18.16 17.15 19.64
CA VAL A 160 17.02 17.85 19.03
C VAL A 160 16.03 16.84 18.49
N GLU A 161 14.76 16.97 18.90
CA GLU A 161 13.70 16.01 18.54
C GLU A 161 13.50 15.82 17.03
N GLU A 162 13.71 16.90 16.28
CA GLU A 162 13.52 16.92 14.84
C GLU A 162 14.70 16.39 14.01
N HIS A 163 15.87 16.16 14.65
CA HIS A 163 17.06 15.67 13.97
C HIS A 163 17.24 14.17 14.21
N PHE A 164 16.96 13.37 13.19
CA PHE A 164 17.02 11.91 13.33
C PHE A 164 17.36 11.20 12.01
N VAL A 165 17.82 9.99 12.16
CA VAL A 165 17.92 9.00 11.09
C VAL A 165 16.82 7.97 11.28
N SER A 166 15.99 7.72 10.29
CA SER A 166 15.08 6.60 10.24
C SER A 166 15.46 5.64 9.13
N GLY A 167 15.11 4.39 9.31
CA GLY A 167 15.28 3.36 8.31
C GLY A 167 13.98 2.62 8.05
N PHE A 168 13.81 2.12 6.84
CA PHE A 168 12.65 1.31 6.49
C PHE A 168 13.02 0.13 5.58
N ALA A 169 12.17 -0.88 5.63
CA ALA A 169 12.16 -2.01 4.72
C ALA A 169 10.71 -2.35 4.36
N ARG A 170 10.42 -2.62 3.09
CA ARG A 170 9.16 -3.13 2.61
C ARG A 170 9.40 -4.21 1.57
N TYR A 171 8.94 -5.43 1.86
CA TYR A 171 8.90 -6.54 0.92
C TYR A 171 7.47 -6.79 0.48
N THR A 172 7.26 -6.95 -0.81
CA THR A 172 5.94 -7.16 -1.40
C THR A 172 5.99 -8.32 -2.37
N TRP A 173 4.88 -9.01 -2.53
CA TRP A 173 4.75 -10.14 -3.46
C TRP A 173 3.38 -10.16 -4.12
N GLY A 174 3.33 -10.59 -5.35
CA GLY A 174 2.13 -10.78 -6.14
C GLY A 174 2.10 -12.15 -6.81
N ASP A 175 1.02 -12.43 -7.51
CA ASP A 175 0.93 -13.57 -8.41
C ASP A 175 1.79 -13.29 -9.66
N GLY A 176 2.97 -13.85 -9.70
CA GLY A 176 3.94 -13.61 -10.77
C GLY A 176 3.53 -14.18 -12.15
N ASP A 177 2.40 -14.84 -12.25
CA ASP A 177 1.90 -15.38 -13.51
C ASP A 177 0.94 -14.40 -14.19
N SER A 178 0.29 -13.54 -13.41
CA SER A 178 -0.67 -12.54 -13.90
C SER A 178 -0.15 -11.10 -13.87
N THR A 179 1.07 -10.87 -13.37
CA THR A 179 1.72 -9.55 -13.28
C THR A 179 3.17 -9.63 -13.73
N ALA A 180 3.69 -8.52 -14.28
CA ALA A 180 5.08 -8.43 -14.74
C ALA A 180 6.10 -8.48 -13.59
N VAL A 181 5.70 -8.08 -12.38
CA VAL A 181 6.54 -8.06 -11.18
C VAL A 181 5.96 -9.02 -10.15
N LYS A 182 6.74 -10.06 -9.83
CA LYS A 182 6.34 -11.07 -8.83
C LYS A 182 6.55 -10.58 -7.40
N ASN A 183 7.65 -9.90 -7.16
CA ASN A 183 8.00 -9.37 -5.84
C ASN A 183 8.90 -8.15 -5.95
N SER A 184 8.89 -7.30 -4.94
CA SER A 184 9.79 -6.17 -4.83
C SER A 184 10.28 -5.98 -3.41
N LEU A 185 11.48 -5.42 -3.28
CA LEU A 185 12.09 -5.04 -2.01
C LEU A 185 12.48 -3.57 -2.08
N ASN A 186 11.95 -2.77 -1.16
CA ASN A 186 12.31 -1.38 -0.97
C ASN A 186 13.03 -1.23 0.36
N LEU A 187 14.19 -0.60 0.34
CA LEU A 187 14.99 -0.27 1.52
C LEU A 187 15.38 1.20 1.44
N GLY A 188 15.46 1.87 2.57
CA GLY A 188 15.93 3.25 2.60
C GLY A 188 16.31 3.75 3.99
N LEU A 189 17.11 4.81 3.97
CA LEU A 189 17.45 5.59 5.14
C LEU A 189 17.03 7.04 4.87
N HIS A 190 16.33 7.63 5.82
CA HIS A 190 15.92 9.02 5.80
C HIS A 190 16.64 9.78 6.90
N LEU A 191 17.40 10.79 6.53
CA LEU A 191 18.07 11.73 7.43
C LEU A 191 17.29 13.04 7.46
N LYS A 192 16.67 13.38 8.60
CA LYS A 192 15.96 14.64 8.80
C LYS A 192 16.83 15.62 9.62
N GLY A 193 16.88 16.88 9.19
CA GLY A 193 17.56 17.97 9.88
C GLY A 193 19.09 17.79 9.98
N PRO A 194 19.83 17.44 8.89
CA PRO A 194 21.28 17.23 8.97
C PRO A 194 22.07 18.49 9.28
N LEU A 195 21.48 19.66 9.04
CA LEU A 195 22.11 20.97 9.26
C LEU A 195 21.19 21.85 10.10
N ALA A 196 21.71 22.42 11.16
CA ALA A 196 20.97 23.34 12.05
C ALA A 196 20.39 24.57 11.31
N SER A 197 20.93 24.93 10.14
CA SER A 197 20.48 26.04 9.30
C SER A 197 19.37 25.68 8.29
N ARG A 198 18.99 24.41 8.18
CA ARG A 198 17.93 23.92 7.29
C ARG A 198 17.14 22.83 8.03
N PRO A 199 16.03 23.22 8.70
CA PRO A 199 15.13 22.27 9.34
C PRO A 199 14.44 21.34 8.34
#